data_4224bb277ebfe42a17d32421c2ebf30f
#
_entry.id   4224bb277ebfe42a17d32421c2ebf30f
#
_cell.length_a   1.000
_cell.length_b   1.000
_cell.length_c   1.000
_cell.angle_alpha   90.00
_cell.angle_beta   90.00
_cell.angle_gamma   90.00
#
_symmetry.space_group_name_H-M   'P 1'
#
loop_
_entity.id
_entity.type
_entity.pdbx_description
1 polymer ?
#
loop_
_entity_poly.entity_id
_entity_poly.type
_entity_poly.pdbx_seq_one_letter_code
_entity_poly.pdbx_strand_id
1 'polypeptide(L)'
;SLEMFIADFAHQNDLKPTQPSSKLRGKVAVIGSGPAGLTVAGDLAKMDFDVTIFEAQSEPGGVLLFGIPEFRLQKDVVRREIAELQHVGVEIKTQQLAGVDFTVDDLFAQGYDAIFMGTGTSLPRTLDIPGKELSGIITATYFLRMVVLADGGKLDASETLLHTGDNVVVVGAGNVAMDAARTAIRRGAKNVTIVYHKTDAEISAFPSEYEAAAAEGVQFRFLRQPIAYFNKKQMRAVKNIRRPASPADETELAGLLLQNITKTETGEFIAEGGQEVLPCDCVILAVGQKPAARIVTSTKGIQVDQQGFVITRDRPYGMTTRAGVFSSGDVVHGPATVVLAMKESKKVAAGIAQYVDAKKLLEDCTMDETIL
;
A
#
# COMPACT_ATOMS: atom_id res chain seq x y z
N SER A 1 -0.61 13.83 -20.74
CA SER A 1 0.79 14.28 -20.81
C SER A 1 1.47 13.75 -22.08
N LEU A 2 2.61 14.32 -22.47
CA LEU A 2 3.38 13.85 -23.63
C LEU A 2 3.86 12.40 -23.42
N GLU A 3 4.30 12.08 -22.22
CA GLU A 3 4.72 10.71 -21.83
C GLU A 3 3.60 9.69 -22.03
N MET A 4 2.39 10.00 -21.57
CA MET A 4 1.22 9.14 -21.75
C MET A 4 0.91 8.94 -23.25
N PHE A 5 0.99 10.01 -24.05
CA PHE A 5 0.78 9.90 -25.49
C PHE A 5 1.82 9.00 -26.16
N ILE A 6 3.10 9.12 -25.78
CA ILE A 6 4.18 8.28 -26.32
C ILE A 6 3.99 6.82 -25.94
N ALA A 7 3.62 6.54 -24.68
CA ALA A 7 3.35 5.19 -24.20
C ALA A 7 2.16 4.54 -24.92
N ASP A 8 1.06 5.30 -25.09
CA ASP A 8 -0.12 4.83 -25.83
C ASP A 8 0.20 4.61 -27.32
N PHE A 9 1.00 5.50 -27.93
CA PHE A 9 1.45 5.35 -29.32
C PHE A 9 2.33 4.10 -29.50
N ALA A 10 3.31 3.88 -28.61
CA ALA A 10 4.15 2.70 -28.64
C ALA A 10 3.32 1.42 -28.56
N HIS A 11 2.35 1.40 -27.66
CA HIS A 11 1.46 0.26 -27.52
C HIS A 11 0.58 0.01 -28.77
N GLN A 12 -0.05 1.07 -29.30
CA GLN A 12 -0.91 0.96 -30.48
C GLN A 12 -0.15 0.47 -31.72
N ASN A 13 1.15 0.70 -31.77
CA ASN A 13 2.03 0.30 -32.86
C ASN A 13 2.88 -0.96 -32.55
N ASP A 14 2.59 -1.69 -31.45
CA ASP A 14 3.31 -2.88 -30.99
C ASP A 14 4.85 -2.68 -30.92
N LEU A 15 5.27 -1.48 -30.51
CA LEU A 15 6.68 -1.14 -30.33
C LEU A 15 7.15 -1.76 -29.01
N LYS A 16 7.89 -2.86 -29.10
CA LYS A 16 8.40 -3.58 -27.93
C LYS A 16 9.81 -3.14 -27.57
N PRO A 17 10.15 -3.07 -26.27
CA PRO A 17 11.50 -2.81 -25.83
C PRO A 17 12.43 -3.94 -26.31
N THR A 18 13.70 -3.59 -26.53
CA THR A 18 14.73 -4.56 -26.93
C THR A 18 14.98 -5.55 -25.80
N GLN A 19 15.07 -6.83 -26.15
CA GLN A 19 15.45 -7.86 -25.18
C GLN A 19 16.91 -7.67 -24.72
N PRO A 20 17.23 -8.00 -23.45
CA PRO A 20 18.59 -7.90 -22.94
C PRO A 20 19.56 -8.80 -23.70
N SER A 21 20.86 -8.49 -23.57
CA SER A 21 21.94 -9.28 -24.18
C SER A 21 22.02 -10.69 -23.59
N SER A 22 22.61 -11.62 -24.29
CA SER A 22 22.83 -12.99 -23.81
C SER A 22 23.84 -13.10 -22.65
N LYS A 23 24.61 -12.05 -22.37
CA LYS A 23 25.55 -11.98 -21.24
C LYS A 23 24.88 -11.29 -20.06
N LEU A 24 24.55 -12.07 -19.05
CA LEU A 24 23.95 -11.56 -17.82
C LEU A 24 25.02 -11.02 -16.87
N ARG A 25 24.83 -9.80 -16.42
CA ARG A 25 25.72 -9.06 -15.51
C ARG A 25 25.70 -9.60 -14.09
N GLY A 26 24.58 -10.17 -13.67
CA GLY A 26 24.37 -10.79 -12.36
C GLY A 26 22.93 -11.21 -12.18
N LYS A 27 22.63 -11.83 -11.04
CA LYS A 27 21.32 -12.34 -10.69
C LYS A 27 20.73 -11.58 -9.50
N VAL A 28 19.55 -10.99 -9.63
CA VAL A 28 18.92 -10.17 -8.58
C VAL A 28 17.52 -10.67 -8.26
N ALA A 29 17.25 -10.88 -6.98
CA ALA A 29 15.90 -11.17 -6.48
C ALA A 29 15.21 -9.87 -6.04
N VAL A 30 13.96 -9.68 -6.46
CA VAL A 30 13.10 -8.56 -6.06
C VAL A 30 11.93 -9.10 -5.26
N ILE A 31 11.77 -8.68 -4.01
CA ILE A 31 10.69 -9.09 -3.13
C ILE A 31 9.60 -8.01 -3.12
N GLY A 32 8.44 -8.36 -3.70
CA GLY A 32 7.30 -7.48 -3.90
C GLY A 32 7.26 -6.83 -5.28
N SER A 33 6.09 -6.86 -5.91
CA SER A 33 5.80 -6.33 -7.25
C SER A 33 5.05 -5.00 -7.22
N GLY A 34 5.15 -4.24 -6.14
CA GLY A 34 4.64 -2.86 -6.09
C GLY A 34 5.46 -1.90 -6.98
N PRO A 35 5.12 -0.60 -6.99
CA PRO A 35 5.81 0.40 -7.82
C PRO A 35 7.34 0.37 -7.69
N ALA A 36 7.85 0.19 -6.47
CA ALA A 36 9.27 0.13 -6.20
C ALA A 36 9.93 -1.11 -6.85
N GLY A 37 9.34 -2.30 -6.62
CA GLY A 37 9.86 -3.56 -7.15
C GLY A 37 9.82 -3.62 -8.67
N LEU A 38 8.71 -3.22 -9.28
CA LEU A 38 8.58 -3.17 -10.74
C LEU A 38 9.60 -2.23 -11.38
N THR A 39 9.84 -1.06 -10.75
CA THR A 39 10.83 -0.09 -11.23
C THR A 39 12.26 -0.64 -11.15
N VAL A 40 12.65 -1.21 -10.00
CA VAL A 40 13.99 -1.81 -9.84
C VAL A 40 14.19 -2.95 -10.84
N ALA A 41 13.20 -3.83 -10.98
CA ALA A 41 13.28 -4.97 -11.90
C ALA A 41 13.44 -4.52 -13.35
N GLY A 42 12.65 -3.54 -13.79
CA GLY A 42 12.74 -3.02 -15.16
C GLY A 42 14.05 -2.30 -15.46
N ASP A 43 14.56 -1.51 -14.51
CA ASP A 43 15.84 -0.82 -14.71
C ASP A 43 17.03 -1.80 -14.69
N LEU A 44 17.01 -2.80 -13.80
CA LEU A 44 18.05 -3.84 -13.77
C LEU A 44 18.02 -4.74 -15.01
N ALA A 45 16.84 -5.11 -15.51
CA ALA A 45 16.72 -5.87 -16.76
C ALA A 45 17.34 -5.11 -17.94
N LYS A 46 17.14 -3.78 -18.02
CA LYS A 46 17.79 -2.92 -19.02
C LYS A 46 19.31 -2.81 -18.85
N MET A 47 19.83 -3.15 -17.67
CA MET A 47 21.27 -3.20 -17.37
C MET A 47 21.85 -4.62 -17.50
N ASP A 48 21.15 -5.52 -18.20
CA ASP A 48 21.55 -6.93 -18.44
C ASP A 48 21.67 -7.81 -17.19
N PHE A 49 20.82 -7.56 -16.17
CA PHE A 49 20.69 -8.45 -15.02
C PHE A 49 19.62 -9.51 -15.24
N ASP A 50 19.83 -10.72 -14.70
CA ASP A 50 18.80 -11.74 -14.51
C ASP A 50 17.96 -11.37 -13.30
N VAL A 51 16.68 -11.05 -13.51
CA VAL A 51 15.80 -10.52 -12.45
C VAL A 51 14.60 -11.42 -12.24
N THR A 52 14.42 -11.87 -10.99
CA THR A 52 13.22 -12.59 -10.56
C THR A 52 12.47 -11.78 -9.50
N ILE A 53 11.19 -11.49 -9.75
CA ILE A 53 10.27 -10.89 -8.77
C ILE A 53 9.54 -12.00 -8.03
N PHE A 54 9.53 -11.93 -6.70
CA PHE A 54 8.73 -12.78 -5.81
C PHE A 54 7.57 -11.96 -5.23
N GLU A 55 6.34 -12.36 -5.55
CA GLU A 55 5.11 -11.67 -5.15
C GLU A 55 4.23 -12.59 -4.31
N ALA A 56 3.77 -12.08 -3.16
CA ALA A 56 2.92 -12.83 -2.25
C ALA A 56 1.48 -13.03 -2.77
N GLN A 57 1.00 -12.11 -3.59
CA GLN A 57 -0.34 -12.17 -4.17
C GLN A 57 -0.39 -13.10 -5.39
N SER A 58 -1.61 -13.45 -5.80
CA SER A 58 -1.86 -14.25 -7.02
C SER A 58 -1.62 -13.47 -8.31
N GLU A 59 -1.53 -12.15 -8.25
CA GLU A 59 -1.32 -11.27 -9.38
C GLU A 59 -0.33 -10.15 -8.98
N PRO A 60 0.68 -9.83 -9.82
CA PRO A 60 1.65 -8.79 -9.51
C PRO A 60 1.07 -7.40 -9.73
N GLY A 61 1.62 -6.39 -9.04
CA GLY A 61 1.24 -4.97 -9.18
C GLY A 61 1.06 -4.25 -7.85
N GLY A 62 0.96 -4.98 -6.73
CA GLY A 62 0.85 -4.39 -5.39
C GLY A 62 -0.27 -3.36 -5.30
N VAL A 63 0.03 -2.19 -4.73
CA VAL A 63 -0.95 -1.10 -4.55
C VAL A 63 -1.52 -0.56 -5.86
N LEU A 64 -0.79 -0.64 -6.98
CA LEU A 64 -1.28 -0.21 -8.30
C LEU A 64 -2.49 -1.03 -8.73
N LEU A 65 -2.47 -2.32 -8.45
CA LEU A 65 -3.54 -3.22 -8.81
C LEU A 65 -4.63 -3.29 -7.72
N PHE A 66 -4.24 -3.40 -6.45
CA PHE A 66 -5.16 -3.74 -5.36
C PHE A 66 -5.51 -2.58 -4.42
N GLY A 67 -4.83 -1.43 -4.52
CA GLY A 67 -5.04 -0.30 -3.61
C GLY A 67 -5.63 0.94 -4.27
N ILE A 68 -5.23 1.25 -5.50
CA ILE A 68 -5.73 2.41 -6.26
C ILE A 68 -7.00 2.00 -7.00
N PRO A 69 -8.12 2.74 -6.92
CA PRO A 69 -9.36 2.40 -7.65
C PRO A 69 -9.21 2.48 -9.17
N GLU A 70 -10.04 1.70 -9.90
CA GLU A 70 -10.08 1.66 -11.37
C GLU A 70 -10.29 3.05 -12.00
N PHE A 71 -11.14 3.88 -11.40
CA PHE A 71 -11.43 5.22 -11.91
C PHE A 71 -10.26 6.21 -11.80
N ARG A 72 -9.19 5.84 -11.06
CA ARG A 72 -7.93 6.62 -10.97
C ARG A 72 -6.81 5.99 -11.79
N LEU A 73 -6.74 4.67 -11.81
CA LEU A 73 -5.71 3.92 -12.51
C LEU A 73 -6.31 2.65 -13.12
N GLN A 74 -6.48 2.66 -14.43
CA GLN A 74 -6.98 1.51 -15.19
C GLN A 74 -6.05 0.30 -15.00
N LYS A 75 -6.62 -0.83 -14.61
CA LYS A 75 -5.83 -2.03 -14.28
C LYS A 75 -5.18 -2.65 -15.51
N ASP A 76 -5.78 -2.50 -16.67
CA ASP A 76 -5.21 -2.99 -17.92
C ASP A 76 -3.91 -2.28 -18.30
N VAL A 77 -3.76 -0.99 -17.94
CA VAL A 77 -2.48 -0.28 -18.08
C VAL A 77 -1.41 -0.93 -17.21
N VAL A 78 -1.73 -1.23 -15.95
CA VAL A 78 -0.78 -1.87 -15.02
C VAL A 78 -0.40 -3.27 -15.50
N ARG A 79 -1.36 -4.08 -15.95
CA ARG A 79 -1.12 -5.42 -16.47
C ARG A 79 -0.26 -5.41 -17.72
N ARG A 80 -0.47 -4.45 -18.61
CA ARG A 80 0.33 -4.25 -19.81
C ARG A 80 1.78 -3.94 -19.46
N GLU A 81 2.05 -2.99 -18.59
CA GLU A 81 3.41 -2.65 -18.14
C GLU A 81 4.13 -3.85 -17.51
N ILE A 82 3.39 -4.66 -16.74
CA ILE A 82 3.94 -5.90 -16.17
C ILE A 82 4.26 -6.92 -17.26
N ALA A 83 3.41 -7.07 -18.27
CA ALA A 83 3.66 -7.96 -19.40
C ALA A 83 4.89 -7.51 -20.23
N GLU A 84 5.12 -6.19 -20.37
CA GLU A 84 6.33 -5.66 -21.00
C GLU A 84 7.60 -6.00 -20.21
N LEU A 85 7.56 -5.94 -18.87
CA LEU A 85 8.67 -6.38 -18.03
C LEU A 85 8.98 -7.88 -18.22
N GLN A 86 7.96 -8.72 -18.32
CA GLN A 86 8.14 -10.13 -18.62
C GLN A 86 8.72 -10.36 -20.03
N HIS A 87 8.30 -9.54 -20.99
CA HIS A 87 8.84 -9.60 -22.36
C HIS A 87 10.33 -9.28 -22.42
N VAL A 88 10.83 -8.36 -21.58
CA VAL A 88 12.28 -8.06 -21.47
C VAL A 88 13.03 -9.02 -20.54
N GLY A 89 12.43 -10.15 -20.17
CA GLY A 89 13.10 -11.25 -19.47
C GLY A 89 12.97 -11.23 -17.94
N VAL A 90 12.17 -10.34 -17.35
CA VAL A 90 11.90 -10.40 -15.90
C VAL A 90 11.01 -11.59 -15.59
N GLU A 91 11.49 -12.52 -14.77
CA GLU A 91 10.68 -13.62 -14.23
C GLU A 91 9.81 -13.12 -13.07
N ILE A 92 8.53 -13.50 -13.04
CA ILE A 92 7.62 -13.16 -11.92
C ILE A 92 7.03 -14.42 -11.33
N LYS A 93 7.32 -14.67 -10.05
CA LYS A 93 6.79 -15.78 -9.25
C LYS A 93 5.76 -15.26 -8.26
N THR A 94 4.49 -15.52 -8.55
CA THR A 94 3.37 -15.18 -7.66
C THR A 94 3.15 -16.23 -6.59
N GLN A 95 2.35 -15.87 -5.55
CA GLN A 95 2.04 -16.76 -4.41
C GLN A 95 3.30 -17.21 -3.66
N GLN A 96 4.29 -16.32 -3.56
CA GLN A 96 5.57 -16.53 -2.88
C GLN A 96 5.71 -15.52 -1.74
N LEU A 97 5.36 -15.94 -0.54
CA LEU A 97 5.39 -15.07 0.65
C LEU A 97 6.76 -15.14 1.34
N ALA A 98 7.53 -14.08 1.20
CA ALA A 98 8.83 -13.97 1.84
C ALA A 98 8.71 -14.03 3.39
N GLY A 99 9.61 -14.81 4.01
CA GLY A 99 9.57 -15.11 5.44
C GLY A 99 8.61 -16.24 5.83
N VAL A 100 7.97 -16.90 4.83
CA VAL A 100 7.16 -18.12 4.98
C VAL A 100 7.63 -19.18 3.99
N ASP A 101 7.56 -18.89 2.68
CA ASP A 101 7.93 -19.85 1.63
C ASP A 101 9.44 -19.86 1.36
N PHE A 102 10.10 -18.74 1.63
CA PHE A 102 11.56 -18.60 1.49
C PHE A 102 12.06 -17.44 2.40
N THR A 103 13.36 -17.46 2.65
CA THR A 103 14.10 -16.43 3.39
C THR A 103 15.08 -15.67 2.48
N VAL A 104 15.63 -14.56 2.97
CA VAL A 104 16.72 -13.85 2.30
C VAL A 104 17.98 -14.73 2.16
N ASP A 105 18.24 -15.58 3.16
CA ASP A 105 19.37 -16.52 3.12
C ASP A 105 19.19 -17.60 2.05
N ASP A 106 17.98 -18.09 1.85
CA ASP A 106 17.66 -19.06 0.79
C ASP A 106 17.89 -18.45 -0.60
N LEU A 107 17.58 -17.18 -0.80
CA LEU A 107 17.85 -16.51 -2.07
C LEU A 107 19.34 -16.36 -2.35
N PHE A 108 20.14 -15.99 -1.33
CA PHE A 108 21.60 -15.98 -1.50
C PHE A 108 22.15 -17.38 -1.78
N ALA A 109 21.66 -18.44 -1.11
CA ALA A 109 22.04 -19.82 -1.37
C ALA A 109 21.64 -20.29 -2.79
N GLN A 110 20.59 -19.71 -3.40
CA GLN A 110 20.20 -19.95 -4.79
C GLN A 110 21.02 -19.15 -5.80
N GLY A 111 22.07 -18.44 -5.36
CA GLY A 111 23.01 -17.73 -6.22
C GLY A 111 22.56 -16.34 -6.66
N TYR A 112 21.60 -15.71 -5.97
CA TYR A 112 21.32 -14.30 -6.19
C TYR A 112 22.47 -13.45 -5.65
N ASP A 113 22.97 -12.51 -6.47
CA ASP A 113 24.08 -11.62 -6.12
C ASP A 113 23.65 -10.49 -5.19
N ALA A 114 22.41 -10.03 -5.36
CA ALA A 114 21.78 -9.00 -4.52
C ALA A 114 20.28 -9.26 -4.41
N ILE A 115 19.68 -8.70 -3.36
CA ILE A 115 18.25 -8.82 -3.07
C ILE A 115 17.68 -7.42 -2.85
N PHE A 116 16.56 -7.12 -3.52
CA PHE A 116 15.78 -5.90 -3.29
C PHE A 116 14.51 -6.21 -2.50
N MET A 117 14.24 -5.45 -1.44
CA MET A 117 13.03 -5.55 -0.62
C MET A 117 12.12 -4.34 -0.87
N GLY A 118 11.04 -4.56 -1.64
CA GLY A 118 10.01 -3.57 -1.97
C GLY A 118 8.64 -3.95 -1.42
N THR A 119 8.58 -4.45 -0.18
CA THR A 119 7.36 -5.02 0.44
C THR A 119 6.30 -3.98 0.82
N GLY A 120 6.63 -2.70 0.75
CA GLY A 120 5.73 -1.59 1.04
C GLY A 120 5.24 -1.56 2.50
N THR A 121 4.09 -0.93 2.71
CA THR A 121 3.38 -0.84 3.99
C THR A 121 2.04 -1.57 3.86
N SER A 122 1.97 -2.81 4.31
CA SER A 122 0.78 -3.66 4.13
C SER A 122 -0.05 -3.85 5.40
N LEU A 123 0.45 -3.44 6.57
CA LEU A 123 -0.28 -3.54 7.83
C LEU A 123 -1.07 -2.25 8.10
N PRO A 124 -2.40 -2.29 8.07
CA PRO A 124 -3.21 -1.12 8.37
C PRO A 124 -3.10 -0.77 9.86
N ARG A 125 -3.12 0.53 10.17
CA ARG A 125 -3.36 1.01 11.53
C ARG A 125 -4.85 0.93 11.83
N THR A 126 -5.17 0.67 13.09
CA THR A 126 -6.54 0.65 13.62
C THR A 126 -6.67 1.65 14.77
N LEU A 127 -7.90 1.93 15.17
CA LEU A 127 -8.18 2.72 16.37
C LEU A 127 -8.42 1.78 17.54
N ASP A 128 -7.66 1.96 18.62
CA ASP A 128 -7.82 1.21 19.87
C ASP A 128 -8.81 1.94 20.79
N ILE A 129 -10.08 1.91 20.40
CA ILE A 129 -11.20 2.52 21.11
C ILE A 129 -12.28 1.47 21.41
N PRO A 130 -13.16 1.70 22.41
CA PRO A 130 -14.23 0.76 22.76
C PRO A 130 -15.09 0.39 21.56
N GLY A 131 -15.45 -0.90 21.44
CA GLY A 131 -16.27 -1.46 20.37
C GLY A 131 -15.50 -1.82 19.10
N LYS A 132 -14.17 -1.84 19.12
CA LYS A 132 -13.31 -2.18 17.95
C LYS A 132 -13.53 -3.60 17.40
N GLU A 133 -14.17 -4.46 18.15
CA GLU A 133 -14.51 -5.84 17.80
C GLU A 133 -15.84 -5.99 17.04
N LEU A 134 -16.60 -4.90 16.89
CA LEU A 134 -17.89 -4.95 16.19
C LEU A 134 -17.68 -5.22 14.69
N SER A 135 -18.61 -6.01 14.13
CA SER A 135 -18.69 -6.20 12.67
C SER A 135 -19.10 -4.89 11.98
N GLY A 136 -18.63 -4.67 10.75
CA GLY A 136 -18.83 -3.42 10.01
C GLY A 136 -17.69 -2.41 10.14
N ILE A 137 -16.61 -2.76 10.87
CA ILE A 137 -15.39 -1.95 10.95
C ILE A 137 -14.33 -2.61 10.06
N ILE A 138 -13.91 -1.92 9.02
CA ILE A 138 -12.95 -2.42 8.04
C ILE A 138 -11.84 -1.41 7.77
N THR A 139 -10.71 -1.86 7.24
CA THR A 139 -9.65 -0.95 6.82
C THR A 139 -9.80 -0.56 5.35
N ALA A 140 -9.39 0.65 4.99
CA ALA A 140 -9.53 1.16 3.63
C ALA A 140 -8.80 0.28 2.60
N THR A 141 -7.60 -0.20 2.94
CA THR A 141 -6.83 -1.10 2.06
C THR A 141 -7.49 -2.45 1.84
N TYR A 142 -8.11 -3.01 2.88
CA TYR A 142 -8.90 -4.22 2.76
C TYR A 142 -10.13 -3.99 1.87
N PHE A 143 -10.90 -2.93 2.14
CA PHE A 143 -12.08 -2.56 1.36
C PHE A 143 -11.76 -2.37 -0.13
N LEU A 144 -10.78 -1.53 -0.45
CA LEU A 144 -10.38 -1.27 -1.83
C LEU A 144 -9.92 -2.54 -2.56
N ARG A 145 -9.17 -3.40 -1.88
CA ARG A 145 -8.74 -4.69 -2.41
C ARG A 145 -9.92 -5.61 -2.72
N MET A 146 -10.88 -5.74 -1.79
CA MET A 146 -12.05 -6.59 -1.97
C MET A 146 -12.90 -6.11 -3.14
N VAL A 147 -13.03 -4.78 -3.31
CA VAL A 147 -13.72 -4.18 -4.46
C VAL A 147 -13.05 -4.57 -5.78
N VAL A 148 -11.72 -4.44 -5.86
CA VAL A 148 -10.97 -4.83 -7.09
C VAL A 148 -11.11 -6.33 -7.39
N LEU A 149 -11.07 -7.18 -6.38
CA LEU A 149 -11.24 -8.63 -6.56
C LEU A 149 -12.65 -8.99 -7.01
N ALA A 150 -13.68 -8.31 -6.49
CA ALA A 150 -15.07 -8.49 -6.90
C ALA A 150 -15.29 -8.01 -8.35
N ASP A 151 -14.74 -6.84 -8.72
CA ASP A 151 -14.81 -6.32 -10.10
C ASP A 151 -14.12 -7.25 -11.11
N GLY A 152 -13.04 -7.90 -10.68
CA GLY A 152 -12.33 -8.91 -11.47
C GLY A 152 -12.99 -10.30 -11.48
N GLY A 153 -14.17 -10.46 -10.88
CA GLY A 153 -14.89 -11.74 -10.81
C GLY A 153 -14.21 -12.81 -9.94
N LYS A 154 -13.28 -12.41 -9.08
CA LYS A 154 -12.56 -13.32 -8.16
C LYS A 154 -13.26 -13.49 -6.81
N LEU A 155 -14.25 -12.65 -6.52
CA LEU A 155 -15.08 -12.67 -5.33
C LEU A 155 -16.51 -12.32 -5.68
N ASP A 156 -17.49 -12.78 -4.88
CA ASP A 156 -18.85 -12.29 -4.95
C ASP A 156 -18.94 -10.85 -4.44
N ALA A 157 -19.77 -10.02 -5.05
CA ALA A 157 -19.94 -8.62 -4.64
C ALA A 157 -20.44 -8.47 -3.20
N SER A 158 -21.17 -9.46 -2.67
CA SER A 158 -21.63 -9.50 -1.27
C SER A 158 -20.49 -9.65 -0.25
N GLU A 159 -19.32 -10.14 -0.68
CA GLU A 159 -18.16 -10.29 0.19
C GLU A 159 -17.41 -8.97 0.46
N THR A 160 -17.78 -7.87 -0.20
CA THR A 160 -17.15 -6.55 -0.02
C THR A 160 -17.48 -5.88 1.32
N LEU A 161 -18.37 -6.46 2.13
CA LEU A 161 -18.84 -5.95 3.44
C LEU A 161 -19.52 -4.57 3.39
N LEU A 162 -19.83 -4.06 2.22
CA LEU A 162 -20.59 -2.85 1.99
C LEU A 162 -21.87 -3.19 1.24
N HIS A 163 -23.03 -2.77 1.78
CA HIS A 163 -24.32 -3.01 1.15
C HIS A 163 -24.89 -1.72 0.54
N THR A 164 -25.62 -1.88 -0.54
CA THR A 164 -26.34 -0.76 -1.16
C THR A 164 -27.30 -0.13 -0.15
N GLY A 165 -27.20 1.19 0.00
CA GLY A 165 -28.00 1.95 0.97
C GLY A 165 -27.34 2.19 2.31
N ASP A 166 -26.15 1.61 2.58
CA ASP A 166 -25.42 1.83 3.82
C ASP A 166 -25.02 3.29 4.04
N ASN A 167 -24.99 3.69 5.32
CA ASN A 167 -24.34 4.91 5.77
C ASN A 167 -22.90 4.59 6.15
N VAL A 168 -21.95 5.15 5.43
CA VAL A 168 -20.53 4.85 5.57
C VAL A 168 -19.80 6.01 6.21
N VAL A 169 -18.99 5.73 7.20
CA VAL A 169 -18.05 6.70 7.78
C VAL A 169 -16.64 6.29 7.44
N VAL A 170 -15.88 7.19 6.80
CA VAL A 170 -14.46 7.01 6.54
C VAL A 170 -13.65 7.84 7.53
N VAL A 171 -12.77 7.21 8.29
CA VAL A 171 -11.93 7.91 9.27
C VAL A 171 -10.55 8.18 8.69
N GLY A 172 -10.22 9.47 8.54
CA GLY A 172 -8.97 9.94 7.94
C GLY A 172 -9.22 10.85 6.73
N ALA A 173 -8.22 11.65 6.31
CA ALA A 173 -8.34 12.59 5.19
C ALA A 173 -7.11 12.59 4.26
N GLY A 174 -6.48 11.44 4.08
CA GLY A 174 -5.45 11.23 3.04
C GLY A 174 -6.06 10.75 1.72
N ASN A 175 -5.21 10.59 0.69
CA ASN A 175 -5.64 10.08 -0.63
C ASN A 175 -6.40 8.75 -0.53
N VAL A 176 -5.96 7.83 0.35
CA VAL A 176 -6.64 6.54 0.56
C VAL A 176 -8.05 6.72 1.14
N ALA A 177 -8.27 7.76 1.98
CA ALA A 177 -9.60 8.07 2.50
C ALA A 177 -10.53 8.59 1.38
N MET A 178 -10.02 9.45 0.49
CA MET A 178 -10.76 9.92 -0.67
C MET A 178 -11.12 8.77 -1.61
N ASP A 179 -10.17 7.89 -1.88
CA ASP A 179 -10.37 6.69 -2.71
C ASP A 179 -11.44 5.76 -2.12
N ALA A 180 -11.38 5.50 -0.81
CA ALA A 180 -12.35 4.66 -0.13
C ALA A 180 -13.75 5.30 -0.12
N ALA A 181 -13.86 6.60 0.16
CA ALA A 181 -15.13 7.32 0.19
C ALA A 181 -15.80 7.34 -1.19
N ARG A 182 -15.06 7.68 -2.24
CA ARG A 182 -15.56 7.69 -3.62
C ARG A 182 -15.95 6.29 -4.10
N THR A 183 -15.17 5.29 -3.72
CA THR A 183 -15.49 3.88 -4.01
C THR A 183 -16.79 3.47 -3.30
N ALA A 184 -16.98 3.85 -2.04
CA ALA A 184 -18.21 3.54 -1.30
C ALA A 184 -19.45 4.15 -1.97
N ILE A 185 -19.39 5.41 -2.42
CA ILE A 185 -20.49 6.03 -3.20
C ILE A 185 -20.78 5.22 -4.46
N ARG A 186 -19.75 4.88 -5.23
CA ARG A 186 -19.89 4.12 -6.48
C ARG A 186 -20.42 2.70 -6.26
N ARG A 187 -20.27 2.16 -5.06
CA ARG A 187 -20.85 0.88 -4.62
C ARG A 187 -22.27 1.01 -4.07
N GLY A 188 -22.87 2.19 -4.13
CA GLY A 188 -24.26 2.41 -3.75
C GLY A 188 -24.50 2.75 -2.26
N ALA A 189 -23.46 3.16 -1.55
CA ALA A 189 -23.66 3.75 -0.21
C ALA A 189 -24.59 4.94 -0.30
N LYS A 190 -25.53 5.04 0.65
CA LYS A 190 -26.53 6.11 0.67
C LYS A 190 -25.94 7.45 1.09
N ASN A 191 -25.12 7.41 2.13
CA ASN A 191 -24.42 8.57 2.65
C ASN A 191 -22.97 8.16 2.97
N VAL A 192 -22.01 8.97 2.57
CA VAL A 192 -20.58 8.77 2.89
C VAL A 192 -20.06 10.02 3.57
N THR A 193 -19.54 9.86 4.79
CA THR A 193 -18.98 10.96 5.58
C THR A 193 -17.52 10.67 5.93
N ILE A 194 -16.63 11.58 5.56
CA ILE A 194 -15.25 11.58 6.04
C ILE A 194 -15.17 12.30 7.38
N VAL A 195 -14.61 11.63 8.38
CA VAL A 195 -14.33 12.18 9.72
C VAL A 195 -12.84 12.40 9.86
N TYR A 196 -12.45 13.63 10.23
CA TYR A 196 -11.06 14.01 10.38
C TYR A 196 -10.83 14.83 11.67
N HIS A 197 -9.77 14.47 12.39
CA HIS A 197 -9.44 15.10 13.67
C HIS A 197 -8.73 16.45 13.55
N LYS A 198 -8.38 16.90 12.35
CA LYS A 198 -7.77 18.20 12.08
C LYS A 198 -8.72 19.09 11.27
N THR A 199 -8.23 20.27 10.89
CA THR A 199 -8.95 21.21 10.03
C THR A 199 -8.89 20.80 8.57
N ASP A 200 -9.68 21.43 7.72
CA ASP A 200 -9.67 21.30 6.27
C ASP A 200 -8.33 21.73 5.65
N ALA A 201 -7.69 22.75 6.21
CA ALA A 201 -6.37 23.22 5.77
C ALA A 201 -5.23 22.17 6.00
N GLU A 202 -5.47 21.17 6.85
CA GLU A 202 -4.48 20.12 7.18
C GLU A 202 -4.80 18.78 6.51
N ILE A 203 -5.68 18.78 5.50
CA ILE A 203 -5.94 17.59 4.68
C ILE A 203 -4.65 17.18 3.99
N SER A 204 -4.30 15.89 4.08
CA SER A 204 -3.10 15.35 3.42
C SER A 204 -3.36 14.77 2.03
N ALA A 205 -4.61 14.71 1.59
CA ALA A 205 -4.97 14.36 0.22
C ALA A 205 -4.64 15.50 -0.75
N PHE A 206 -4.43 15.17 -2.02
CA PHE A 206 -4.30 16.19 -3.06
C PHE A 206 -5.59 16.99 -3.18
N PRO A 207 -5.50 18.34 -3.42
CA PRO A 207 -6.69 19.18 -3.58
C PRO A 207 -7.68 18.64 -4.61
N SER A 208 -7.19 18.16 -5.76
CA SER A 208 -8.03 17.57 -6.80
C SER A 208 -8.81 16.32 -6.35
N GLU A 209 -8.26 15.52 -5.42
CA GLU A 209 -8.95 14.33 -4.90
C GLU A 209 -10.02 14.72 -3.87
N TYR A 210 -9.73 15.73 -3.05
CA TYR A 210 -10.71 16.32 -2.15
C TYR A 210 -11.90 16.92 -2.92
N GLU A 211 -11.61 17.74 -3.94
CA GLU A 211 -12.63 18.35 -4.79
C GLU A 211 -13.49 17.30 -5.50
N ALA A 212 -12.86 16.25 -6.05
CA ALA A 212 -13.57 15.16 -6.70
C ALA A 212 -14.47 14.38 -5.71
N ALA A 213 -13.99 14.13 -4.49
CA ALA A 213 -14.80 13.48 -3.46
C ALA A 213 -16.01 14.34 -3.05
N ALA A 214 -15.80 15.64 -2.86
CA ALA A 214 -16.88 16.59 -2.55
C ALA A 214 -17.91 16.67 -3.70
N ALA A 215 -17.45 16.72 -4.95
CA ALA A 215 -18.31 16.73 -6.14
C ALA A 215 -19.15 15.46 -6.30
N GLU A 216 -18.64 14.32 -5.85
CA GLU A 216 -19.37 13.04 -5.83
C GLU A 216 -20.33 12.92 -4.64
N GLY A 217 -20.43 13.92 -3.75
CA GLY A 217 -21.37 13.97 -2.64
C GLY A 217 -20.84 13.46 -1.30
N VAL A 218 -19.52 13.26 -1.16
CA VAL A 218 -18.91 12.95 0.14
C VAL A 218 -19.05 14.12 1.08
N GLN A 219 -19.55 13.86 2.29
CA GLN A 219 -19.64 14.84 3.36
C GLN A 219 -18.37 14.86 4.20
N PHE A 220 -18.01 16.00 4.78
CA PHE A 220 -16.82 16.17 5.61
C PHE A 220 -17.16 16.67 7.00
N ARG A 221 -16.58 16.03 8.03
CA ARG A 221 -16.66 16.41 9.43
C ARG A 221 -15.26 16.61 9.98
N PHE A 222 -14.82 17.85 10.00
CA PHE A 222 -13.54 18.27 10.56
C PHE A 222 -13.60 18.47 12.05
N LEU A 223 -12.46 18.45 12.72
CA LEU A 223 -12.33 18.65 14.16
C LEU A 223 -13.21 17.66 14.94
N ARG A 224 -13.21 16.42 14.48
CA ARG A 224 -13.97 15.30 15.08
C ARG A 224 -13.06 14.12 15.31
N GLN A 225 -12.94 13.70 16.57
CA GLN A 225 -12.13 12.55 16.96
C GLN A 225 -13.04 11.37 17.32
N PRO A 226 -12.90 10.22 16.65
CA PRO A 226 -13.57 8.99 17.07
C PRO A 226 -13.10 8.56 18.45
N ILE A 227 -14.04 8.24 19.35
CA ILE A 227 -13.72 7.81 20.72
C ILE A 227 -14.40 6.50 21.13
N ALA A 228 -15.44 6.05 20.43
CA ALA A 228 -16.03 4.71 20.61
C ALA A 228 -16.87 4.31 19.39
N TYR A 229 -16.96 3.01 19.13
CA TYR A 229 -17.94 2.43 18.23
C TYR A 229 -19.17 1.97 19.01
N PHE A 230 -20.35 2.25 18.47
CA PHE A 230 -21.61 1.90 19.10
C PHE A 230 -22.31 0.79 18.32
N ASN A 231 -22.73 -0.24 19.04
CA ASN A 231 -23.57 -1.29 18.49
C ASN A 231 -25.06 -0.87 18.43
N LYS A 232 -25.90 -1.68 17.82
CA LYS A 232 -27.34 -1.42 17.67
C LYS A 232 -28.06 -1.25 19.01
N LYS A 233 -27.66 -2.02 20.06
CA LYS A 233 -28.20 -1.90 21.41
C LYS A 233 -27.92 -0.53 22.04
N GLN A 234 -26.67 -0.06 21.94
CA GLN A 234 -26.27 1.27 22.43
C GLN A 234 -26.97 2.39 21.66
N MET A 235 -27.08 2.27 20.32
CA MET A 235 -27.79 3.24 19.50
C MET A 235 -29.29 3.35 19.84
N ARG A 236 -29.92 2.24 20.20
CA ARG A 236 -31.30 2.26 20.69
C ARG A 236 -31.41 3.01 22.00
N ALA A 237 -30.50 2.84 22.93
CA ALA A 237 -30.47 3.58 24.19
C ALA A 237 -30.35 5.09 23.94
N VAL A 238 -29.48 5.52 23.05
CA VAL A 238 -29.32 6.92 22.63
C VAL A 238 -30.64 7.48 22.05
N LYS A 239 -31.38 6.69 21.26
CA LYS A 239 -32.63 7.06 20.61
C LYS A 239 -33.85 6.82 21.48
N ASN A 240 -33.70 6.40 22.75
CA ASN A 240 -34.78 6.03 23.66
C ASN A 240 -35.76 4.96 23.11
N ILE A 241 -35.27 4.04 22.27
CA ILE A 241 -36.07 2.96 21.66
C ILE A 241 -36.17 1.80 22.65
N ARG A 242 -37.36 1.54 23.19
CA ARG A 242 -37.67 0.43 24.12
C ARG A 242 -38.06 -0.83 23.34
N ARG A 243 -37.11 -1.56 22.82
CA ARG A 243 -37.30 -2.88 22.20
C ARG A 243 -36.26 -3.84 22.76
N PRO A 244 -36.60 -5.13 23.02
CA PRO A 244 -35.62 -6.13 23.41
C PRO A 244 -34.47 -6.21 22.38
N ALA A 245 -33.24 -6.29 22.86
CA ALA A 245 -32.08 -6.47 22.00
C ALA A 245 -31.96 -7.92 21.54
N SER A 246 -31.61 -8.15 20.30
CA SER A 246 -31.20 -9.47 19.80
C SER A 246 -29.68 -9.65 19.97
N PRO A 247 -29.14 -10.89 19.90
CA PRO A 247 -27.69 -11.10 19.93
C PRO A 247 -26.95 -10.31 18.84
N ALA A 248 -27.50 -10.21 17.65
CA ALA A 248 -26.93 -9.41 16.54
C ALA A 248 -26.82 -7.92 16.90
N ASP A 249 -27.74 -7.39 17.73
CA ASP A 249 -27.70 -5.99 18.16
C ASP A 249 -26.49 -5.67 19.04
N GLU A 250 -25.81 -6.66 19.60
CA GLU A 250 -24.61 -6.49 20.44
C GLU A 250 -23.30 -6.60 19.64
N THR A 251 -23.32 -7.20 18.46
CA THR A 251 -22.14 -7.49 17.63
C THR A 251 -22.03 -6.62 16.39
N GLU A 252 -23.12 -5.99 15.94
CA GLU A 252 -23.15 -5.19 14.73
C GLU A 252 -22.98 -3.70 15.02
N LEU A 253 -22.13 -3.04 14.24
CA LEU A 253 -21.94 -1.59 14.25
C LEU A 253 -23.25 -0.88 13.89
N ALA A 254 -23.51 0.25 14.56
CA ALA A 254 -24.66 1.11 14.26
C ALA A 254 -24.36 2.60 14.42
N GLY A 255 -23.16 2.97 14.90
CA GLY A 255 -22.76 4.35 15.03
C GLY A 255 -21.33 4.53 15.51
N LEU A 256 -20.81 5.73 15.30
CA LEU A 256 -19.51 6.18 15.74
C LEU A 256 -19.67 7.38 16.69
N LEU A 257 -19.17 7.25 17.91
CA LEU A 257 -19.14 8.35 18.88
C LEU A 257 -17.94 9.23 18.60
N LEU A 258 -18.22 10.52 18.40
CA LEU A 258 -17.24 11.54 18.06
C LEU A 258 -17.13 12.56 19.19
N GLN A 259 -15.90 12.91 19.55
CA GLN A 259 -15.57 14.05 20.41
C GLN A 259 -15.28 15.25 19.55
N ASN A 260 -15.92 16.37 19.84
CA ASN A 260 -15.55 17.66 19.27
C ASN A 260 -14.18 18.09 19.80
N ILE A 261 -13.34 18.56 18.93
CA ILE A 261 -12.01 19.05 19.28
C ILE A 261 -11.79 20.43 18.68
N THR A 262 -10.91 21.20 19.31
CA THR A 262 -10.53 22.54 18.87
C THR A 262 -9.01 22.61 18.74
N LYS A 263 -8.52 23.37 17.76
CA LYS A 263 -7.10 23.67 17.60
C LYS A 263 -6.78 24.92 18.43
N THR A 264 -5.83 24.79 19.36
CA THR A 264 -5.34 25.89 20.19
C THR A 264 -4.48 26.87 19.38
N GLU A 265 -4.19 28.03 19.93
CA GLU A 265 -3.24 29.00 19.35
C GLU A 265 -1.82 28.41 19.23
N THR A 266 -1.45 27.48 20.08
CA THR A 266 -0.18 26.73 20.01
C THR A 266 -0.18 25.64 18.96
N GLY A 267 -1.33 25.38 18.28
CA GLY A 267 -1.47 24.37 17.23
C GLY A 267 -1.82 22.96 17.74
N GLU A 268 -2.02 22.79 19.06
CA GLU A 268 -2.44 21.51 19.63
C GLU A 268 -3.95 21.30 19.45
N PHE A 269 -4.37 20.03 19.34
CA PHE A 269 -5.77 19.64 19.25
C PHE A 269 -6.24 19.11 20.61
N ILE A 270 -7.20 19.80 21.21
CA ILE A 270 -7.75 19.47 22.53
C ILE A 270 -9.23 19.13 22.42
N ALA A 271 -9.72 18.28 23.32
CA ALA A 271 -11.14 18.00 23.44
C ALA A 271 -11.85 19.24 23.97
N GLU A 272 -12.80 19.77 23.21
CA GLU A 272 -13.63 20.93 23.58
C GLU A 272 -15.03 20.75 23.03
N GLY A 273 -16.02 21.11 23.87
CA GLY A 273 -17.43 20.97 23.52
C GLY A 273 -17.98 19.56 23.73
N GLY A 274 -19.10 19.29 23.08
CA GLY A 274 -19.87 18.07 23.28
C GLY A 274 -19.39 16.88 22.48
N GLN A 275 -20.06 15.77 22.72
CA GLN A 275 -19.94 14.55 21.93
C GLN A 275 -21.17 14.41 21.01
N GLU A 276 -20.97 13.81 19.85
CA GLU A 276 -22.06 13.45 18.94
C GLU A 276 -21.95 11.99 18.50
N VAL A 277 -23.07 11.33 18.29
CA VAL A 277 -23.09 10.00 17.70
C VAL A 277 -23.49 10.12 16.24
N LEU A 278 -22.59 9.73 15.35
CA LEU A 278 -22.84 9.64 13.91
C LEU A 278 -23.37 8.24 13.58
N PRO A 279 -24.65 8.08 13.21
CA PRO A 279 -25.19 6.78 12.81
C PRO A 279 -24.48 6.28 11.55
N CYS A 280 -24.03 5.02 11.56
CA CYS A 280 -23.41 4.39 10.41
C CYS A 280 -23.54 2.86 10.48
N ASP A 281 -23.55 2.25 9.31
CA ASP A 281 -23.62 0.81 9.12
C ASP A 281 -22.23 0.21 8.86
N CYS A 282 -21.30 1.04 8.34
CA CYS A 282 -19.93 0.66 8.06
C CYS A 282 -18.96 1.80 8.44
N VAL A 283 -17.82 1.46 9.06
CA VAL A 283 -16.69 2.35 9.29
C VAL A 283 -15.47 1.86 8.54
N ILE A 284 -14.91 2.71 7.67
CA ILE A 284 -13.70 2.43 6.90
C ILE A 284 -12.54 3.22 7.50
N LEU A 285 -11.54 2.52 8.02
CA LEU A 285 -10.36 3.12 8.64
C LEU A 285 -9.28 3.43 7.61
N ALA A 286 -9.01 4.72 7.39
CA ALA A 286 -7.96 5.25 6.52
C ALA A 286 -6.91 6.04 7.33
N VAL A 287 -6.52 5.52 8.50
CA VAL A 287 -5.64 6.16 9.49
C VAL A 287 -4.17 5.82 9.34
N GLY A 288 -3.77 5.40 8.15
CA GLY A 288 -2.40 5.07 7.78
C GLY A 288 -2.05 3.59 7.88
N GLN A 289 -0.81 3.28 7.53
CA GLN A 289 -0.27 1.93 7.43
C GLN A 289 1.09 1.83 8.10
N LYS A 290 1.53 0.59 8.36
CA LYS A 290 2.85 0.25 8.88
C LYS A 290 3.52 -0.76 7.94
N PRO A 291 4.86 -0.81 7.90
CA PRO A 291 5.57 -1.86 7.21
C PRO A 291 5.17 -3.24 7.75
N ALA A 292 5.11 -4.24 6.87
CA ALA A 292 4.98 -5.63 7.30
C ALA A 292 6.33 -6.09 7.87
N ALA A 293 6.42 -6.18 9.18
CA ALA A 293 7.67 -6.44 9.87
C ALA A 293 8.23 -7.87 9.67
N ARG A 294 7.41 -8.83 9.20
CA ARG A 294 7.77 -10.26 9.26
C ARG A 294 9.07 -10.58 8.54
N ILE A 295 9.23 -10.20 7.27
CA ILE A 295 10.46 -10.48 6.52
C ILE A 295 11.65 -9.71 7.09
N VAL A 296 11.43 -8.49 7.56
CA VAL A 296 12.46 -7.65 8.17
C VAL A 296 12.92 -8.26 9.48
N THR A 297 12.00 -8.65 10.36
CA THR A 297 12.33 -9.25 11.68
C THR A 297 12.90 -10.66 11.58
N SER A 298 12.54 -11.42 10.54
CA SER A 298 13.08 -12.76 10.28
C SER A 298 14.45 -12.75 9.59
N THR A 299 14.88 -11.61 9.05
CA THR A 299 16.15 -11.48 8.33
C THR A 299 17.23 -10.89 9.23
N LYS A 300 18.22 -11.69 9.64
CA LYS A 300 19.34 -11.23 10.45
C LYS A 300 20.13 -10.11 9.74
N GLY A 301 20.50 -9.07 10.49
CA GLY A 301 21.35 -7.98 10.02
C GLY A 301 20.61 -6.82 9.36
N ILE A 302 19.28 -6.89 9.19
CA ILE A 302 18.48 -5.75 8.77
C ILE A 302 17.97 -5.03 10.02
N GLN A 303 18.24 -3.72 10.09
CA GLN A 303 17.75 -2.85 11.14
C GLN A 303 16.60 -1.98 10.64
N VAL A 304 15.73 -1.62 11.57
CA VAL A 304 14.59 -0.71 11.34
C VAL A 304 14.67 0.44 12.36
N ASP A 305 14.03 1.54 12.01
CA ASP A 305 13.86 2.67 12.93
C ASP A 305 12.77 2.37 13.99
N GLN A 306 12.51 3.33 14.86
CA GLN A 306 11.50 3.23 15.93
C GLN A 306 10.06 3.03 15.40
N GLN A 307 9.81 3.35 14.15
CA GLN A 307 8.50 3.20 13.50
C GLN A 307 8.39 1.89 12.69
N GLY A 308 9.48 1.13 12.57
CA GLY A 308 9.56 -0.13 11.85
C GLY A 308 9.94 0.01 10.37
N PHE A 309 10.39 1.18 9.91
CA PHE A 309 10.88 1.38 8.55
C PHE A 309 12.33 0.91 8.42
N VAL A 310 12.66 0.31 7.27
CA VAL A 310 13.99 -0.23 7.00
C VAL A 310 15.02 0.90 6.88
N ILE A 311 16.13 0.76 7.61
CA ILE A 311 17.25 1.70 7.54
C ILE A 311 18.12 1.36 6.33
N THR A 312 18.39 2.37 5.48
CA THR A 312 19.21 2.24 4.29
C THR A 312 20.40 3.21 4.33
N ARG A 313 21.43 2.93 3.49
CA ARG A 313 22.66 3.71 3.36
C ARG A 313 22.62 4.52 2.07
N ASP A 314 23.43 5.57 2.03
CA ASP A 314 23.62 6.40 0.84
C ASP A 314 24.64 5.80 -0.15
N ARG A 315 25.53 4.91 0.32
CA ARG A 315 26.57 4.29 -0.52
C ARG A 315 26.79 2.81 -0.14
N PRO A 316 26.54 1.84 -1.03
CA PRO A 316 25.72 1.99 -2.24
C PRO A 316 24.31 2.44 -1.90
N TYR A 317 23.72 3.27 -2.77
CA TYR A 317 22.42 3.87 -2.46
C TYR A 317 21.32 2.82 -2.28
N GLY A 318 20.58 2.93 -1.19
CA GLY A 318 19.48 2.03 -0.83
C GLY A 318 19.91 0.70 -0.23
N MET A 319 21.21 0.43 -0.01
CA MET A 319 21.64 -0.78 0.70
C MET A 319 21.22 -0.69 2.16
N THR A 320 20.64 -1.76 2.68
CA THR A 320 20.25 -1.88 4.09
C THR A 320 21.48 -2.04 4.99
N THR A 321 21.28 -2.25 6.28
CA THR A 321 22.36 -2.59 7.22
C THR A 321 22.97 -3.97 6.92
N ARG A 322 22.28 -4.83 6.16
CA ARG A 322 22.79 -6.11 5.67
C ARG A 322 23.38 -5.96 4.26
N ALA A 323 24.62 -6.36 4.08
CA ALA A 323 25.31 -6.32 2.79
C ALA A 323 24.56 -7.13 1.72
N GLY A 324 24.45 -6.59 0.50
CA GLY A 324 23.76 -7.23 -0.62
C GLY A 324 22.24 -7.16 -0.58
N VAL A 325 21.65 -6.60 0.49
CA VAL A 325 20.21 -6.40 0.61
C VAL A 325 19.88 -4.91 0.50
N PHE A 326 19.04 -4.58 -0.44
CA PHE A 326 18.63 -3.22 -0.79
C PHE A 326 17.14 -3.01 -0.53
N SER A 327 16.72 -1.77 -0.34
CA SER A 327 15.32 -1.44 -0.10
C SER A 327 14.98 -0.02 -0.52
N SER A 328 13.74 0.21 -0.95
CA SER A 328 13.15 1.54 -1.15
C SER A 328 11.62 1.49 -1.16
N GLY A 329 10.98 2.65 -1.43
CA GLY A 329 9.55 2.81 -1.40
C GLY A 329 9.01 2.91 0.02
N ASP A 330 7.73 2.58 0.19
CA ASP A 330 7.02 2.81 1.46
C ASP A 330 7.60 2.06 2.67
N VAL A 331 8.29 0.95 2.45
CA VAL A 331 8.94 0.18 3.53
C VAL A 331 10.14 0.92 4.14
N VAL A 332 10.68 1.93 3.42
CA VAL A 332 11.80 2.79 3.87
C VAL A 332 11.30 4.19 4.26
N HIS A 333 10.49 4.82 3.39
CA HIS A 333 10.14 6.23 3.51
C HIS A 333 8.74 6.48 4.11
N GLY A 334 8.00 5.42 4.43
CA GLY A 334 6.58 5.52 4.77
C GLY A 334 5.68 5.68 3.54
N PRO A 335 4.35 5.57 3.74
CA PRO A 335 3.38 5.69 2.66
C PRO A 335 3.49 7.05 1.94
N ALA A 336 3.76 7.00 0.63
CA ALA A 336 3.97 8.19 -0.19
C ALA A 336 3.34 8.01 -1.59
N THR A 337 3.77 8.81 -2.56
CA THR A 337 3.27 8.70 -3.93
C THR A 337 3.99 7.60 -4.71
N VAL A 338 3.30 7.02 -5.70
CA VAL A 338 3.88 6.07 -6.65
C VAL A 338 5.12 6.67 -7.34
N VAL A 339 5.04 7.94 -7.75
CA VAL A 339 6.14 8.65 -8.42
C VAL A 339 7.38 8.75 -7.54
N LEU A 340 7.21 9.02 -6.24
CA LEU A 340 8.34 9.06 -5.30
C LEU A 340 8.96 7.68 -5.13
N ALA A 341 8.15 6.64 -4.95
CA ALA A 341 8.63 5.27 -4.86
C ALA A 341 9.44 4.87 -6.11
N MET A 342 8.95 5.18 -7.30
CA MET A 342 9.67 4.94 -8.57
C MET A 342 10.99 5.72 -8.65
N LYS A 343 10.97 7.02 -8.33
CA LYS A 343 12.16 7.89 -8.36
C LYS A 343 13.28 7.35 -7.47
N GLU A 344 12.97 6.99 -6.24
CA GLU A 344 13.96 6.45 -5.31
C GLU A 344 14.44 5.06 -5.75
N SER A 345 13.55 4.22 -6.26
CA SER A 345 13.88 2.89 -6.75
C SER A 345 14.84 2.88 -7.95
N LYS A 346 14.76 3.88 -8.84
CA LYS A 346 15.73 4.06 -9.92
C LYS A 346 17.15 4.27 -9.41
N LYS A 347 17.32 5.05 -8.34
CA LYS A 347 18.63 5.23 -7.70
C LYS A 347 19.15 3.94 -7.07
N VAL A 348 18.24 3.15 -6.46
CA VAL A 348 18.57 1.88 -5.85
C VAL A 348 19.00 0.84 -6.90
N ALA A 349 18.36 0.79 -8.06
CA ALA A 349 18.78 -0.06 -9.16
C ALA A 349 20.24 0.21 -9.57
N ALA A 350 20.62 1.48 -9.69
CA ALA A 350 22.02 1.87 -9.94
C ALA A 350 22.95 1.45 -8.79
N GLY A 351 22.51 1.57 -7.53
CA GLY A 351 23.26 1.13 -6.35
C GLY A 351 23.47 -0.39 -6.32
N ILE A 352 22.48 -1.18 -6.70
CA ILE A 352 22.57 -2.63 -6.84
C ILE A 352 23.59 -3.00 -7.91
N ALA A 353 23.51 -2.35 -9.08
CA ALA A 353 24.44 -2.60 -10.18
C ALA A 353 25.90 -2.34 -9.76
N GLN A 354 26.18 -1.20 -9.12
CA GLN A 354 27.50 -0.88 -8.59
C GLN A 354 28.02 -1.91 -7.58
N TYR A 355 27.12 -2.36 -6.67
CA TYR A 355 27.48 -3.36 -5.66
C TYR A 355 27.85 -4.70 -6.29
N VAL A 356 27.04 -5.21 -7.24
CA VAL A 356 27.28 -6.50 -7.88
C VAL A 356 28.56 -6.48 -8.70
N ASP A 357 28.82 -5.40 -9.44
CA ASP A 357 30.07 -5.28 -10.20
C ASP A 357 31.30 -5.26 -9.28
N ALA A 358 31.24 -4.48 -8.19
CA ALA A 358 32.35 -4.45 -7.24
C ALA A 358 32.59 -5.80 -6.55
N LYS A 359 31.50 -6.53 -6.21
CA LYS A 359 31.58 -7.88 -5.65
C LYS A 359 32.29 -8.83 -6.59
N LYS A 360 31.90 -8.87 -7.88
CA LYS A 360 32.50 -9.75 -8.89
C LYS A 360 33.98 -9.44 -9.14
N LEU A 361 34.34 -8.16 -9.22
CA LEU A 361 35.72 -7.75 -9.34
C LEU A 361 36.61 -8.25 -8.18
N LEU A 362 36.07 -8.22 -6.94
CA LEU A 362 36.78 -8.74 -5.77
C LEU A 362 36.92 -10.27 -5.79
N GLU A 363 35.88 -10.98 -6.25
CA GLU A 363 35.90 -12.44 -6.39
C GLU A 363 36.94 -12.87 -7.45
N ASP A 364 37.03 -12.19 -8.59
CA ASP A 364 38.00 -12.42 -9.63
C ASP A 364 39.45 -12.18 -9.14
N CYS A 365 39.69 -11.08 -8.38
CA CYS A 365 41.01 -10.79 -7.81
C CYS A 365 41.47 -11.84 -6.80
N THR A 366 40.57 -12.41 -6.01
CA THR A 366 40.90 -13.44 -5.01
C THR A 366 41.18 -14.81 -5.65
N MET A 367 40.61 -15.07 -6.83
CA MET A 367 40.90 -16.31 -7.60
C MET A 367 42.28 -16.28 -8.24
N ASP A 368 42.77 -15.12 -8.69
CA ASP A 368 44.11 -14.98 -9.29
C ASP A 368 45.25 -15.13 -8.25
N GLU A 369 45.02 -14.77 -6.98
CA GLU A 369 46.00 -14.97 -5.92
C GLU A 369 46.19 -16.45 -5.49
N THR A 370 45.25 -17.34 -5.85
CA THR A 370 45.30 -18.77 -5.54
C THR A 370 46.08 -19.56 -6.57
N ILE A 371 46.56 -18.93 -7.64
CA ILE A 371 47.35 -19.55 -8.74
C ILE A 371 48.87 -19.24 -8.62
N LEU A 372 49.26 -18.41 -7.67
CA LEU A 372 50.67 -18.13 -7.35
C LEU A 372 51.11 -18.89 -6.09
#